data_c4da2413f6a7f4e052757bc6b584d013
#
_entry.id   c4da2413f6a7f4e052757bc6b584d013
#
_cell.length_a   1.000
_cell.length_b   1.000
_cell.length_c   1.000
_cell.angle_alpha   90.00
_cell.angle_beta   90.00
_cell.angle_gamma   90.00
#
_symmetry.space_group_name_H-M   'P 1'
#
loop_
_entity.id
_entity.type
_entity.pdbx_description
1 polymer ?
#
loop_
_entity_poly.entity_id
_entity_poly.type
_entity_poly.pdbx_seq_one_letter_code
_entity_poly.pdbx_strand_id
1 'polypeptide(L)'
;MKVISRVFVFGLLFLVMLIVSCSEKEGEKVQQSDIKYDQTIIHEKDGSSMKYISGGEFEMGDYLREGNENELPRHQVYLHSFYMDINEVTVGQYREFLEQKYSSDLTDSDGSESIFPQPDWREIQAYSPTDQHPMIYVSWYDAMQYATWAGKRLPTEAEWEYAARGGQIGLRYPWGDYIDMTLANYGGGTGGTSSPDAYAPMLAGPPPSEAPAPKTLKDGDLKQKVVSYGLKNMAANVSEWCLDEWNADFYQECKDSEDIKMGSIRDPFSGGKIVDMMKGFSAVTTPRVLRGGAWNSHHFRVRVSYRNSSLPTFTSNNVGFRCVKDAFP
;
A
#
# COMPACT_ATOMS: atom_id res chain seq x y z
N MET A 1 -56.01 -87.71 4.20
CA MET A 1 -54.87 -87.94 3.32
C MET A 1 -54.92 -86.88 2.21
N LYS A 2 -54.17 -85.79 2.32
CA LYS A 2 -53.74 -84.98 1.20
C LYS A 2 -52.78 -83.96 1.78
N VAL A 3 -51.53 -84.09 1.38
CA VAL A 3 -50.40 -83.19 1.69
C VAL A 3 -50.59 -81.94 0.85
N ILE A 4 -50.61 -80.75 1.50
CA ILE A 4 -50.65 -79.49 0.81
C ILE A 4 -49.25 -78.89 0.95
N SER A 5 -48.55 -78.81 -0.19
CA SER A 5 -47.28 -78.14 -0.35
C SER A 5 -47.49 -76.62 -0.35
N ARG A 6 -46.80 -75.91 0.54
CA ARG A 6 -46.76 -74.46 0.56
C ARG A 6 -45.58 -73.98 -0.28
N VAL A 7 -45.87 -73.28 -1.37
CA VAL A 7 -44.92 -72.54 -2.17
C VAL A 7 -44.79 -71.14 -1.57
N PHE A 8 -43.60 -70.81 -1.09
CA PHE A 8 -43.22 -69.44 -0.69
C PHE A 8 -42.74 -68.65 -1.92
N VAL A 9 -43.53 -67.68 -2.30
CA VAL A 9 -43.12 -66.68 -3.30
C VAL A 9 -42.37 -65.50 -2.56
N PHE A 10 -41.08 -65.43 -2.75
CA PHE A 10 -40.31 -64.25 -2.29
C PHE A 10 -40.55 -63.10 -3.27
N GLY A 11 -41.30 -62.09 -2.84
CA GLY A 11 -41.44 -60.83 -3.53
C GLY A 11 -40.18 -59.95 -3.25
N LEU A 12 -39.41 -59.77 -4.27
CA LEU A 12 -38.26 -58.86 -4.23
C LEU A 12 -38.76 -57.42 -4.43
N LEU A 13 -38.89 -56.65 -3.34
CA LEU A 13 -39.14 -55.21 -3.41
C LEU A 13 -37.80 -54.49 -3.77
N PHE A 14 -37.72 -54.03 -5.01
CA PHE A 14 -36.67 -53.06 -5.40
C PHE A 14 -37.03 -51.70 -4.84
N LEU A 15 -36.35 -51.32 -3.74
CA LEU A 15 -36.36 -49.96 -3.22
C LEU A 15 -35.37 -49.15 -4.04
N VAL A 16 -35.84 -48.36 -4.99
CA VAL A 16 -35.02 -47.38 -5.71
C VAL A 16 -34.76 -46.21 -4.76
N MET A 17 -33.60 -46.20 -4.10
CA MET A 17 -33.09 -45.04 -3.45
C MET A 17 -32.57 -44.06 -4.52
N LEU A 18 -33.33 -43.01 -4.77
CA LEU A 18 -32.83 -41.80 -5.44
C LEU A 18 -31.81 -41.13 -4.53
N ILE A 19 -30.54 -41.41 -4.76
CA ILE A 19 -29.46 -40.62 -4.18
C ILE A 19 -29.45 -39.31 -4.97
N VAL A 20 -30.04 -38.26 -4.41
CA VAL A 20 -29.81 -36.90 -4.84
C VAL A 20 -28.38 -36.56 -4.40
N SER A 21 -27.44 -36.73 -5.32
CA SER A 21 -26.08 -36.23 -5.15
C SER A 21 -26.16 -34.71 -5.18
N CYS A 22 -26.17 -34.07 -4.00
CA CYS A 22 -25.82 -32.69 -3.86
C CYS A 22 -24.33 -32.58 -4.19
N SER A 23 -24.00 -32.20 -5.41
CA SER A 23 -22.69 -31.77 -5.79
C SER A 23 -22.47 -30.41 -5.09
N GLU A 24 -21.94 -30.45 -3.87
CA GLU A 24 -21.23 -29.30 -3.32
C GLU A 24 -20.11 -29.00 -4.30
N LYS A 25 -20.21 -27.86 -4.97
CA LYS A 25 -19.05 -27.26 -5.64
C LYS A 25 -18.01 -27.02 -4.56
N GLU A 26 -17.04 -27.91 -4.47
CA GLU A 26 -15.81 -27.62 -3.76
C GLU A 26 -15.29 -26.30 -4.31
N GLY A 27 -15.36 -25.23 -3.50
CA GLY A 27 -14.65 -24.01 -3.78
C GLY A 27 -13.19 -24.39 -4.00
N GLU A 28 -12.65 -24.06 -5.16
CA GLU A 28 -11.23 -24.20 -5.45
C GLU A 28 -10.45 -23.58 -4.28
N LYS A 29 -9.89 -24.43 -3.45
CA LYS A 29 -8.85 -24.00 -2.50
C LYS A 29 -7.67 -23.64 -3.38
N VAL A 30 -7.50 -22.33 -3.65
CA VAL A 30 -6.26 -21.80 -4.23
C VAL A 30 -5.14 -22.30 -3.32
N GLN A 31 -4.34 -23.22 -3.82
CA GLN A 31 -3.19 -23.71 -3.07
C GLN A 31 -2.21 -22.54 -2.94
N GLN A 32 -1.88 -22.18 -1.73
CA GLN A 32 -0.95 -21.10 -1.35
C GLN A 32 0.46 -21.28 -1.98
N SER A 33 0.71 -22.42 -2.64
CA SER A 33 1.98 -22.77 -3.31
C SER A 33 2.17 -22.13 -4.69
N ASP A 34 1.12 -21.54 -5.32
CA ASP A 34 1.18 -21.04 -6.69
C ASP A 34 1.28 -19.49 -6.77
N ILE A 35 1.31 -18.80 -5.63
CA ILE A 35 1.51 -17.36 -5.60
C ILE A 35 2.99 -17.08 -5.88
N LYS A 36 3.30 -16.76 -7.13
CA LYS A 36 4.63 -16.26 -7.51
C LYS A 36 4.82 -14.91 -6.82
N TYR A 37 5.83 -14.81 -5.96
CA TYR A 37 6.21 -13.59 -5.23
C TYR A 37 6.54 -12.38 -6.13
N ASP A 38 6.54 -12.55 -7.45
CA ASP A 38 6.83 -11.54 -8.46
C ASP A 38 5.60 -11.19 -9.33
N GLN A 39 4.40 -11.24 -8.75
CA GLN A 39 3.19 -10.94 -9.51
C GLN A 39 3.00 -9.43 -9.65
N THR A 40 2.97 -8.96 -10.88
CA THR A 40 2.52 -7.61 -11.25
C THR A 40 1.18 -7.73 -11.98
N ILE A 41 0.23 -6.88 -11.63
CA ILE A 41 -1.05 -6.76 -12.32
C ILE A 41 -1.19 -5.35 -12.90
N ILE A 42 -1.98 -5.24 -13.97
CA ILE A 42 -2.46 -3.94 -14.45
C ILE A 42 -3.87 -3.76 -13.88
N HIS A 43 -4.07 -2.68 -13.16
CA HIS A 43 -5.36 -2.36 -12.58
C HIS A 43 -6.31 -1.82 -13.64
N GLU A 44 -7.48 -2.44 -13.81
CA GLU A 44 -8.37 -2.20 -14.97
C GLU A 44 -8.93 -0.78 -15.00
N LYS A 45 -9.17 -0.17 -13.83
CA LYS A 45 -9.88 1.11 -13.74
C LYS A 45 -9.00 2.31 -14.09
N ASP A 46 -7.72 2.31 -13.67
CA ASP A 46 -6.81 3.44 -13.82
C ASP A 46 -5.51 3.10 -14.57
N GLY A 47 -5.42 1.88 -15.11
CA GLY A 47 -4.26 1.41 -15.88
C GLY A 47 -2.96 1.31 -15.08
N SER A 48 -2.99 1.51 -13.76
CA SER A 48 -1.78 1.44 -12.94
C SER A 48 -1.19 0.04 -12.88
N SER A 49 0.13 -0.06 -12.86
CA SER A 49 0.82 -1.30 -12.54
C SER A 49 0.92 -1.45 -11.03
N MET A 50 0.40 -2.55 -10.50
CA MET A 50 0.44 -2.86 -9.08
C MET A 50 1.27 -4.10 -8.82
N LYS A 51 2.06 -4.07 -7.75
CA LYS A 51 2.90 -5.17 -7.31
C LYS A 51 2.24 -5.90 -6.16
N TYR A 52 2.23 -7.25 -6.23
CA TYR A 52 1.86 -8.08 -5.10
C TYR A 52 2.91 -8.00 -4.00
N ILE A 53 2.48 -7.61 -2.82
CA ILE A 53 3.29 -7.56 -1.60
C ILE A 53 2.80 -8.70 -0.70
N SER A 54 3.63 -9.72 -0.54
CA SER A 54 3.28 -10.83 0.34
C SER A 54 3.26 -10.36 1.78
N GLY A 55 2.21 -10.69 2.51
CA GLY A 55 2.12 -10.42 3.94
C GLY A 55 3.21 -11.12 4.73
N GLY A 56 3.45 -10.64 5.93
CA GLY A 56 4.46 -11.18 6.82
C GLY A 56 4.75 -10.27 8.00
N GLU A 57 5.72 -10.68 8.80
CA GLU A 57 6.19 -9.92 9.96
C GLU A 57 7.36 -9.03 9.60
N PHE A 58 7.40 -7.84 10.19
CA PHE A 58 8.56 -6.95 10.16
C PHE A 58 8.61 -6.12 11.44
N GLU A 59 9.76 -5.57 11.73
CA GLU A 59 9.91 -4.60 12.80
C GLU A 59 9.80 -3.18 12.21
N MET A 60 8.79 -2.42 12.63
CA MET A 60 8.52 -1.05 12.20
C MET A 60 9.24 -0.05 13.08
N GLY A 61 9.76 1.05 12.51
CA GLY A 61 10.38 2.15 13.23
C GLY A 61 11.87 2.37 12.92
N ASP A 62 12.49 3.31 13.65
CA ASP A 62 13.88 3.71 13.42
C ASP A 62 14.89 2.74 14.06
N TYR A 63 15.58 1.97 13.24
CA TYR A 63 16.61 1.04 13.66
C TYR A 63 17.90 1.72 14.15
N LEU A 64 18.22 2.85 13.56
CA LEU A 64 19.49 3.53 13.76
C LEU A 64 19.43 4.51 14.92
N ARG A 65 18.24 4.81 15.43
CA ARG A 65 17.97 5.79 16.49
C ARG A 65 18.57 7.16 16.18
N GLU A 66 18.43 7.57 14.93
CA GLU A 66 18.92 8.86 14.43
C GLU A 66 17.78 9.81 14.08
N GLY A 67 16.53 9.31 14.14
CA GLY A 67 15.32 10.05 13.80
C GLY A 67 14.66 10.75 14.98
N ASN A 68 13.37 11.05 14.78
CA ASN A 68 12.54 11.69 15.79
C ASN A 68 11.99 10.67 16.80
N GLU A 69 11.58 11.13 17.98
CA GLU A 69 10.99 10.28 19.01
C GLU A 69 9.74 9.54 18.53
N ASN A 70 8.95 10.15 17.64
CA ASN A 70 7.75 9.52 17.06
C ASN A 70 8.04 8.36 16.09
N GLU A 71 9.30 8.12 15.73
CA GLU A 71 9.75 6.96 14.95
C GLU A 71 10.10 5.77 15.88
N LEU A 72 9.91 5.92 17.19
CA LEU A 72 10.20 4.97 18.25
C LEU A 72 8.97 4.75 19.15
N PRO A 73 8.91 3.63 19.89
CA PRO A 73 9.83 2.48 19.84
C PRO A 73 9.60 1.62 18.61
N ARG A 74 10.64 0.88 18.22
CA ARG A 74 10.46 -0.20 17.25
C ARG A 74 9.54 -1.26 17.82
N HIS A 75 8.66 -1.81 16.97
CA HIS A 75 7.69 -2.83 17.36
C HIS A 75 7.43 -3.81 16.22
N GLN A 76 7.00 -5.03 16.59
CA GLN A 76 6.71 -6.08 15.62
C GLN A 76 5.32 -5.88 15.02
N VAL A 77 5.24 -5.90 13.71
CA VAL A 77 4.01 -5.77 12.93
C VAL A 77 3.85 -6.97 12.02
N TYR A 78 2.63 -7.50 11.93
CA TYR A 78 2.23 -8.46 10.90
C TYR A 78 1.24 -7.79 9.96
N LEU A 79 1.47 -7.93 8.67
CA LEU A 79 0.57 -7.44 7.62
C LEU A 79 0.01 -8.60 6.79
N HIS A 80 -1.25 -8.51 6.41
CA HIS A 80 -1.80 -9.34 5.35
C HIS A 80 -1.24 -8.90 3.99
N SER A 81 -1.36 -9.80 2.99
CA SER A 81 -0.92 -9.50 1.63
C SER A 81 -1.80 -8.46 0.96
N PHE A 82 -1.20 -7.59 0.16
CA PHE A 82 -1.88 -6.54 -0.59
C PHE A 82 -1.19 -6.28 -1.94
N TYR A 83 -1.85 -5.55 -2.82
CA TYR A 83 -1.22 -4.97 -4.00
C TYR A 83 -0.92 -3.50 -3.75
N MET A 84 0.23 -3.01 -4.22
CA MET A 84 0.62 -1.60 -4.14
C MET A 84 0.99 -1.08 -5.53
N ASP A 85 0.55 0.12 -5.86
CA ASP A 85 0.98 0.82 -7.07
C ASP A 85 2.51 0.90 -7.13
N ILE A 86 3.09 0.49 -8.27
CA ILE A 86 4.55 0.53 -8.44
C ILE A 86 5.06 1.97 -8.38
N ASN A 87 4.29 2.91 -8.91
CA ASN A 87 4.60 4.34 -8.95
C ASN A 87 3.60 5.13 -8.09
N GLU A 88 3.92 6.37 -7.81
CA GLU A 88 2.95 7.35 -7.36
C GLU A 88 1.87 7.55 -8.45
N VAL A 89 0.64 7.91 -8.06
CA VAL A 89 -0.42 8.24 -9.02
C VAL A 89 0.04 9.41 -9.88
N THR A 90 -0.05 9.25 -11.19
CA THR A 90 0.48 10.22 -12.15
C THR A 90 -0.52 11.31 -12.51
N VAL A 91 0.00 12.42 -13.07
CA VAL A 91 -0.81 13.52 -13.61
C VAL A 91 -1.80 13.00 -14.64
N GLY A 92 -1.37 12.08 -15.54
CA GLY A 92 -2.24 11.50 -16.57
C GLY A 92 -3.38 10.68 -15.97
N GLN A 93 -3.09 9.81 -14.99
CA GLN A 93 -4.12 9.02 -14.32
C GLN A 93 -5.12 9.89 -13.54
N TYR A 94 -4.63 10.94 -12.90
CA TYR A 94 -5.50 11.86 -12.16
C TYR A 94 -6.38 12.68 -13.09
N ARG A 95 -5.88 13.05 -14.28
CA ARG A 95 -6.67 13.72 -15.31
C ARG A 95 -7.78 12.83 -15.82
N GLU A 96 -7.50 11.55 -16.10
CA GLU A 96 -8.52 10.57 -16.49
C GLU A 96 -9.61 10.40 -15.42
N PHE A 97 -9.21 10.35 -14.15
CA PHE A 97 -10.16 10.32 -13.04
C PHE A 97 -11.11 11.50 -13.08
N LEU A 98 -10.60 12.73 -13.25
CA LEU A 98 -11.42 13.93 -13.30
C LEU A 98 -12.35 13.92 -14.52
N GLU A 99 -11.85 13.53 -15.70
CA GLU A 99 -12.65 13.43 -16.92
C GLU A 99 -13.82 12.47 -16.77
N GLN A 100 -13.58 11.29 -16.20
CA GLN A 100 -14.64 10.29 -15.97
C GLN A 100 -15.65 10.77 -14.91
N LYS A 101 -15.17 11.39 -13.83
CA LYS A 101 -16.03 11.90 -12.76
C LYS A 101 -16.96 13.01 -13.27
N TYR A 102 -16.40 13.99 -13.99
CA TYR A 102 -17.22 15.11 -14.52
C TYR A 102 -18.09 14.72 -15.71
N SER A 103 -17.72 13.69 -16.48
CA SER A 103 -18.60 13.15 -17.53
C SER A 103 -19.84 12.46 -16.97
N SER A 104 -19.76 11.88 -15.77
CA SER A 104 -20.90 11.27 -15.08
C SER A 104 -21.79 12.31 -14.40
N ASP A 105 -21.20 13.39 -13.87
CA ASP A 105 -21.92 14.44 -13.14
C ASP A 105 -22.69 15.41 -14.08
N LEU A 106 -22.33 15.46 -15.38
CA LEU A 106 -23.09 16.20 -16.40
C LEU A 106 -24.51 15.65 -16.63
N THR A 107 -24.85 14.52 -16.01
CA THR A 107 -26.21 13.95 -16.05
C THR A 107 -27.10 14.36 -14.87
N ASP A 108 -26.56 14.99 -13.84
CA ASP A 108 -27.37 15.53 -12.75
C ASP A 108 -27.96 16.87 -13.13
N SER A 109 -29.29 16.85 -13.34
CA SER A 109 -30.11 17.90 -13.93
C SER A 109 -30.38 19.11 -13.04
N ASP A 110 -29.59 19.39 -12.01
CA ASP A 110 -29.87 20.50 -11.08
C ASP A 110 -28.95 21.72 -11.19
N GLY A 111 -27.98 21.71 -12.10
CA GLY A 111 -27.16 22.91 -12.40
C GLY A 111 -26.21 23.32 -11.27
N SER A 112 -25.93 22.47 -10.31
CA SER A 112 -24.95 22.75 -9.27
C SER A 112 -23.54 22.69 -9.85
N GLU A 113 -22.80 23.80 -9.76
CA GLU A 113 -21.37 23.83 -10.07
C GLU A 113 -20.64 22.81 -9.18
N SER A 114 -19.71 22.06 -9.79
CA SER A 114 -18.84 21.13 -9.08
C SER A 114 -18.24 21.78 -7.83
N ILE A 115 -18.53 21.22 -6.68
CA ILE A 115 -18.07 21.74 -5.36
C ILE A 115 -16.54 21.61 -5.20
N PHE A 116 -15.87 20.94 -6.12
CA PHE A 116 -14.43 20.69 -6.05
C PHE A 116 -13.67 21.64 -6.96
N PRO A 117 -12.73 22.45 -6.45
CA PRO A 117 -11.90 23.30 -7.28
C PRO A 117 -11.09 22.44 -8.25
N GLN A 118 -11.14 22.81 -9.54
CA GLN A 118 -10.28 22.17 -10.55
C GLN A 118 -8.81 22.43 -10.19
N PRO A 119 -7.91 21.45 -10.37
CA PRO A 119 -6.49 21.66 -10.16
C PRO A 119 -5.96 22.81 -11.00
N ASP A 120 -5.07 23.64 -10.45
CA ASP A 120 -4.32 24.59 -11.26
C ASP A 120 -3.25 23.86 -12.08
N TRP A 121 -3.60 23.48 -13.29
CA TRP A 121 -2.70 22.74 -14.20
C TRP A 121 -1.40 23.49 -14.52
N ARG A 122 -1.36 24.82 -14.41
CA ARG A 122 -0.13 25.62 -14.65
C ARG A 122 0.83 25.44 -13.51
N GLU A 123 0.33 25.49 -12.28
CA GLU A 123 1.16 25.23 -11.09
C GLU A 123 1.66 23.78 -11.08
N ILE A 124 0.79 22.82 -11.43
CA ILE A 124 1.20 21.41 -11.52
C ILE A 124 2.31 21.26 -12.55
N GLN A 125 2.13 21.77 -13.78
CA GLN A 125 3.13 21.67 -14.85
C GLN A 125 4.47 22.31 -14.51
N ALA A 126 4.50 23.30 -13.62
CA ALA A 126 5.76 23.93 -13.20
C ALA A 126 6.69 22.95 -12.46
N TYR A 127 6.14 21.92 -11.80
CA TYR A 127 6.90 20.96 -10.99
C TYR A 127 6.70 19.49 -11.45
N SER A 128 5.60 19.18 -12.11
CA SER A 128 5.24 17.89 -12.69
C SER A 128 4.87 18.06 -14.17
N PRO A 129 5.86 18.20 -15.05
CA PRO A 129 5.67 18.78 -16.39
C PRO A 129 4.99 17.84 -17.41
N THR A 130 4.89 16.55 -17.14
CA THR A 130 4.28 15.58 -18.08
C THR A 130 3.29 14.66 -17.37
N ASP A 131 2.44 13.99 -18.15
CA ASP A 131 1.45 13.03 -17.65
C ASP A 131 2.07 11.83 -16.92
N GLN A 132 3.37 11.59 -17.08
CA GLN A 132 4.10 10.52 -16.38
C GLN A 132 4.64 10.94 -15.02
N HIS A 133 4.69 12.23 -14.70
CA HIS A 133 5.13 12.70 -13.39
C HIS A 133 4.04 12.46 -12.36
N PRO A 134 4.40 12.37 -11.06
CA PRO A 134 3.42 12.21 -9.99
C PRO A 134 2.47 13.41 -9.93
N MET A 135 1.22 13.13 -9.63
CA MET A 135 0.25 14.17 -9.31
C MET A 135 0.61 14.83 -7.99
N ILE A 136 0.59 16.16 -7.98
CA ILE A 136 0.93 17.01 -6.83
C ILE A 136 -0.18 18.03 -6.59
N TYR A 137 -0.06 18.83 -5.51
CA TYR A 137 -1.11 19.76 -5.06
C TYR A 137 -2.44 19.05 -4.78
N VAL A 138 -2.37 17.80 -4.37
CA VAL A 138 -3.54 17.00 -3.95
C VAL A 138 -3.65 16.99 -2.43
N SER A 139 -4.84 17.29 -1.94
CA SER A 139 -5.17 17.11 -0.54
C SER A 139 -5.37 15.62 -0.22
N TRP A 140 -5.42 15.28 1.06
CA TRP A 140 -5.75 13.90 1.47
C TRP A 140 -7.15 13.49 0.99
N TYR A 141 -8.10 14.42 0.97
CA TYR A 141 -9.44 14.14 0.44
C TYR A 141 -9.43 13.85 -1.06
N ASP A 142 -8.63 14.59 -1.83
CA ASP A 142 -8.49 14.36 -3.28
C ASP A 142 -7.90 12.99 -3.55
N ALA A 143 -6.87 12.60 -2.77
CA ALA A 143 -6.25 11.27 -2.85
C ALA A 143 -7.24 10.16 -2.48
N MET A 144 -8.07 10.36 -1.44
CA MET A 144 -9.11 9.42 -1.04
C MET A 144 -10.22 9.27 -2.08
N GLN A 145 -10.62 10.37 -2.74
CA GLN A 145 -11.60 10.33 -3.81
C GLN A 145 -11.09 9.56 -5.02
N TYR A 146 -9.84 9.83 -5.45
CA TYR A 146 -9.20 9.07 -6.51
C TYR A 146 -9.14 7.58 -6.15
N ALA A 147 -8.62 7.25 -4.97
CA ALA A 147 -8.49 5.87 -4.54
C ALA A 147 -9.84 5.14 -4.51
N THR A 148 -10.88 5.79 -3.99
CA THR A 148 -12.26 5.23 -3.98
C THR A 148 -12.79 5.04 -5.40
N TRP A 149 -12.64 6.01 -6.29
CA TRP A 149 -13.03 5.90 -7.70
C TRP A 149 -12.33 4.74 -8.39
N ALA A 150 -11.03 4.56 -8.12
CA ALA A 150 -10.25 3.45 -8.65
C ALA A 150 -10.61 2.09 -8.03
N GLY A 151 -11.44 2.03 -6.98
CA GLY A 151 -11.70 0.78 -6.24
C GLY A 151 -10.49 0.32 -5.43
N LYS A 152 -9.70 1.27 -4.96
CA LYS A 152 -8.50 1.13 -4.15
C LYS A 152 -8.65 1.91 -2.84
N ARG A 153 -7.58 1.98 -2.06
CA ARG A 153 -7.43 2.85 -0.89
C ARG A 153 -6.01 3.41 -0.80
N LEU A 154 -5.80 4.39 0.05
CA LEU A 154 -4.45 4.77 0.44
C LEU A 154 -3.80 3.64 1.27
N PRO A 155 -2.47 3.50 1.24
CA PRO A 155 -1.78 2.58 2.13
C PRO A 155 -1.94 3.01 3.58
N THR A 156 -1.98 2.06 4.50
CA THR A 156 -1.67 2.37 5.90
C THR A 156 -0.19 2.73 6.03
N GLU A 157 0.15 3.44 7.10
CA GLU A 157 1.54 3.79 7.38
C GLU A 157 2.43 2.54 7.48
N ALA A 158 1.92 1.48 8.09
CA ALA A 158 2.62 0.21 8.23
C ALA A 158 2.81 -0.50 6.87
N GLU A 159 1.81 -0.52 6.00
CA GLU A 159 1.92 -1.08 4.64
C GLU A 159 2.95 -0.30 3.82
N TRP A 160 2.94 1.02 3.93
CA TRP A 160 3.90 1.88 3.24
C TRP A 160 5.34 1.55 3.67
N GLU A 161 5.61 1.50 4.99
CA GLU A 161 6.95 1.22 5.50
C GLU A 161 7.41 -0.20 5.18
N TYR A 162 6.53 -1.20 5.31
CA TYR A 162 6.81 -2.59 4.94
C TYR A 162 7.24 -2.73 3.48
N ALA A 163 6.47 -2.09 2.59
CA ALA A 163 6.75 -2.09 1.16
C ALA A 163 8.06 -1.37 0.82
N ALA A 164 8.32 -0.21 1.46
CA ALA A 164 9.54 0.55 1.28
C ALA A 164 10.78 -0.21 1.76
N ARG A 165 10.66 -1.01 2.82
CA ARG A 165 11.77 -1.83 3.33
C ARG A 165 12.09 -3.02 2.44
N GLY A 166 11.13 -3.52 1.64
CA GLY A 166 11.39 -4.64 0.72
C GLY A 166 11.93 -5.90 1.40
N GLY A 167 11.50 -6.21 2.64
CA GLY A 167 11.98 -7.34 3.43
C GLY A 167 13.36 -7.14 4.06
N GLN A 168 13.94 -5.95 4.00
CA GLN A 168 15.24 -5.65 4.58
C GLN A 168 15.11 -5.02 5.97
N ILE A 169 16.04 -5.38 6.85
CA ILE A 169 16.08 -4.92 8.24
C ILE A 169 17.20 -3.89 8.40
N GLY A 170 16.93 -2.83 9.18
CA GLY A 170 17.95 -1.92 9.68
C GLY A 170 18.46 -0.88 8.67
N LEU A 171 17.91 -0.82 7.45
CA LEU A 171 18.35 0.13 6.45
C LEU A 171 17.74 1.51 6.67
N ARG A 172 18.54 2.54 6.36
CA ARG A 172 18.13 3.95 6.39
C ARG A 172 17.22 4.28 5.22
N TYR A 173 17.54 3.80 4.03
CA TYR A 173 16.81 3.99 2.77
C TYR A 173 16.44 2.64 2.17
N PRO A 174 15.50 2.59 1.20
CA PRO A 174 15.06 1.32 0.60
C PRO A 174 16.18 0.45 0.01
N TRP A 175 17.30 1.06 -0.39
CA TRP A 175 18.44 0.39 -1.04
C TRP A 175 19.67 0.25 -0.13
N GLY A 176 19.70 0.85 1.05
CA GLY A 176 20.85 0.81 1.95
C GLY A 176 21.00 2.07 2.82
N ASP A 177 22.20 2.29 3.32
CA ASP A 177 22.49 3.39 4.25
C ASP A 177 23.11 4.63 3.57
N TYR A 178 23.38 4.52 2.28
CA TYR A 178 23.95 5.58 1.47
C TYR A 178 22.89 6.21 0.55
N ILE A 179 22.95 7.52 0.35
CA ILE A 179 22.08 8.24 -0.58
C ILE A 179 22.88 9.29 -1.34
N ASP A 180 22.62 9.35 -2.65
CA ASP A 180 23.01 10.45 -3.51
C ASP A 180 21.93 10.74 -4.57
N MET A 181 22.11 11.80 -5.36
CA MET A 181 21.14 12.26 -6.35
C MET A 181 20.99 11.33 -7.56
N THR A 182 21.82 10.27 -7.68
CA THR A 182 21.67 9.25 -8.73
C THR A 182 20.69 8.14 -8.30
N LEU A 183 20.39 8.05 -7.00
CA LEU A 183 19.53 7.03 -6.42
C LEU A 183 18.10 7.52 -6.19
N ALA A 184 17.94 8.84 -5.92
CA ALA A 184 16.64 9.42 -5.61
C ALA A 184 16.60 10.92 -5.90
N ASN A 185 15.41 11.43 -6.17
CA ASN A 185 15.15 12.85 -6.36
C ASN A 185 14.88 13.55 -5.02
N TYR A 186 15.91 14.15 -4.43
CA TYR A 186 15.85 14.89 -3.15
C TYR A 186 16.74 16.12 -3.18
N GLY A 187 16.72 16.95 -2.14
CA GLY A 187 17.62 18.07 -1.96
C GLY A 187 17.38 19.29 -2.88
N GLY A 188 16.32 19.26 -3.69
CA GLY A 188 15.92 20.36 -4.56
C GLY A 188 16.70 20.45 -5.88
N GLY A 189 17.59 19.49 -6.17
CA GLY A 189 18.49 19.57 -7.33
C GLY A 189 17.80 19.54 -8.69
N THR A 190 16.63 18.92 -8.79
CA THR A 190 15.85 18.84 -10.04
C THR A 190 14.92 20.04 -10.26
N GLY A 191 14.62 20.81 -9.20
CA GLY A 191 13.65 21.90 -9.23
C GLY A 191 12.18 21.46 -9.31
N GLY A 192 11.89 20.15 -9.25
CA GLY A 192 10.56 19.57 -9.31
C GLY A 192 10.59 18.06 -9.16
N THR A 193 9.46 17.41 -9.46
CA THR A 193 9.33 15.95 -9.43
C THR A 193 10.11 15.31 -10.60
N SER A 194 10.26 14.00 -10.54
CA SER A 194 10.81 13.18 -11.63
C SER A 194 9.80 12.13 -12.08
N SER A 195 9.87 11.75 -13.36
CA SER A 195 9.08 10.63 -13.87
C SER A 195 9.54 9.31 -13.26
N PRO A 196 8.70 8.27 -13.24
CA PRO A 196 9.04 6.97 -12.67
C PRO A 196 10.27 6.31 -13.28
N ASP A 197 10.63 6.65 -14.50
CA ASP A 197 11.77 6.05 -15.22
C ASP A 197 13.10 6.80 -15.02
N ALA A 198 13.06 7.93 -14.30
CA ALA A 198 14.26 8.72 -14.03
C ALA A 198 15.26 7.98 -13.11
N TYR A 199 14.75 7.09 -12.26
CA TYR A 199 15.54 6.30 -11.31
C TYR A 199 15.22 4.81 -11.49
N ALA A 200 16.23 3.97 -11.27
CA ALA A 200 16.03 2.53 -11.31
C ALA A 200 15.01 2.09 -10.24
N PRO A 201 14.25 1.00 -10.47
CA PRO A 201 13.45 0.39 -9.43
C PRO A 201 14.35 0.10 -8.21
N MET A 202 13.81 0.29 -7.00
CA MET A 202 14.55 0.00 -5.77
C MET A 202 14.85 -1.50 -5.68
N LEU A 203 15.93 -1.89 -6.30
CA LEU A 203 16.53 -3.20 -6.12
C LEU A 203 17.52 -3.06 -4.97
N ALA A 204 17.38 -3.87 -3.94
CA ALA A 204 18.45 -4.07 -2.98
C ALA A 204 19.61 -4.69 -3.74
N GLY A 205 20.50 -3.85 -4.24
CA GLY A 205 21.76 -4.25 -4.86
C GLY A 205 22.90 -4.07 -3.87
N PRO A 206 24.08 -4.67 -4.13
CA PRO A 206 25.27 -4.34 -3.38
C PRO A 206 25.53 -2.83 -3.53
N PRO A 207 25.95 -2.15 -2.46
CA PRO A 207 26.28 -0.73 -2.52
C PRO A 207 27.34 -0.49 -3.61
N PRO A 208 27.40 0.71 -4.20
CA PRO A 208 28.51 1.11 -5.04
C PRO A 208 29.84 0.79 -4.32
N SER A 209 30.85 0.42 -5.06
CA SER A 209 32.13 -0.11 -4.54
C SER A 209 32.84 0.81 -3.52
N GLU A 210 32.39 2.02 -3.34
CA GLU A 210 32.94 3.03 -2.42
C GLU A 210 32.06 3.32 -1.20
N ALA A 211 30.86 2.71 -1.10
CA ALA A 211 30.02 2.88 0.07
C ALA A 211 30.61 2.11 1.27
N PRO A 212 30.63 2.68 2.49
CA PRO A 212 31.04 1.95 3.67
C PRO A 212 30.11 0.71 3.82
N ALA A 213 30.73 -0.47 3.99
CA ALA A 213 29.98 -1.71 4.18
C ALA A 213 28.94 -1.52 5.29
N PRO A 214 27.67 -1.94 5.06
CA PRO A 214 26.67 -1.89 6.11
C PRO A 214 27.21 -2.62 7.34
N LYS A 215 27.00 -2.06 8.54
CA LYS A 215 27.36 -2.75 9.77
C LYS A 215 26.61 -4.07 9.82
N THR A 216 27.32 -5.15 9.51
CA THR A 216 26.78 -6.50 9.49
C THR A 216 26.14 -6.80 10.83
N LEU A 217 24.83 -7.03 10.84
CA LEU A 217 24.15 -7.74 11.91
C LEU A 217 24.82 -9.10 12.03
N LYS A 218 25.14 -9.56 13.24
CA LYS A 218 25.89 -10.78 13.47
C LYS A 218 25.19 -11.97 12.84
N ASP A 219 25.95 -12.82 12.17
CA ASP A 219 25.52 -14.11 11.63
C ASP A 219 24.73 -14.89 12.70
N GLY A 220 23.42 -14.95 12.53
CA GLY A 220 22.48 -15.61 13.44
C GLY A 220 21.10 -14.98 13.42
N ASP A 221 20.99 -13.69 13.14
CA ASP A 221 19.72 -12.99 13.15
C ASP A 221 19.05 -13.09 11.76
N LEU A 222 18.06 -13.98 11.70
CA LEU A 222 17.03 -14.10 10.66
C LEU A 222 17.55 -14.12 9.20
N LYS A 223 17.55 -15.31 8.62
CA LYS A 223 17.61 -15.53 7.16
C LYS A 223 16.33 -14.99 6.51
N GLN A 224 16.08 -13.69 6.61
CA GLN A 224 15.00 -13.05 5.88
C GLN A 224 15.44 -12.92 4.43
N LYS A 225 14.69 -13.56 3.55
CA LYS A 225 14.92 -13.51 2.10
C LYS A 225 14.70 -12.07 1.65
N VAL A 226 15.75 -11.40 1.16
CA VAL A 226 15.64 -10.08 0.57
C VAL A 226 14.66 -10.16 -0.60
N VAL A 227 13.52 -9.47 -0.46
CA VAL A 227 12.50 -9.40 -1.50
C VAL A 227 12.38 -7.94 -1.90
N SER A 228 13.08 -7.53 -2.96
CA SER A 228 12.78 -6.24 -3.58
C SER A 228 11.47 -6.38 -4.35
N TYR A 229 10.49 -5.57 -4.01
CA TYR A 229 9.20 -5.56 -4.71
C TYR A 229 9.24 -4.80 -6.05
N GLY A 230 10.34 -4.12 -6.37
CA GLY A 230 10.46 -3.33 -7.60
C GLY A 230 9.58 -2.08 -7.62
N LEU A 231 9.18 -1.59 -6.46
CA LEU A 231 8.49 -0.31 -6.32
C LEU A 231 9.45 0.85 -6.63
N LYS A 232 8.92 1.96 -7.13
CA LYS A 232 9.69 3.15 -7.49
C LYS A 232 9.38 4.29 -6.52
N ASN A 233 10.37 5.15 -6.29
CA ASN A 233 10.25 6.40 -5.53
C ASN A 233 9.70 6.25 -4.10
N MET A 234 9.91 5.09 -3.43
CA MET A 234 9.53 4.90 -2.03
C MET A 234 10.37 5.77 -1.07
N ALA A 235 11.35 6.49 -1.56
CA ALA A 235 12.09 7.52 -0.86
C ALA A 235 12.29 8.71 -1.79
N ALA A 236 11.93 9.91 -1.33
CA ALA A 236 11.99 11.15 -2.09
C ALA A 236 10.88 11.31 -3.17
N ASN A 237 11.10 12.14 -4.17
CA ASN A 237 10.20 12.56 -5.22
C ASN A 237 8.98 13.32 -4.70
N VAL A 238 7.94 12.67 -4.18
CA VAL A 238 6.85 13.32 -3.44
C VAL A 238 6.60 12.65 -2.09
N SER A 239 6.23 13.44 -1.09
CA SER A 239 5.70 12.90 0.16
C SER A 239 4.32 12.31 -0.10
N GLU A 240 4.07 11.10 0.40
CA GLU A 240 2.88 10.34 0.06
C GLU A 240 1.89 10.31 1.21
N TRP A 241 0.62 10.64 0.93
CA TRP A 241 -0.46 10.48 1.87
C TRP A 241 -0.68 9.02 2.24
N CYS A 242 -0.75 8.75 3.54
CA CYS A 242 -1.24 7.49 4.09
C CYS A 242 -2.66 7.65 4.64
N LEU A 243 -3.32 6.51 4.86
CA LEU A 243 -4.69 6.47 5.39
C LEU A 243 -4.76 6.92 6.85
N ASP A 244 -3.67 6.71 7.59
CA ASP A 244 -3.58 6.85 9.04
C ASP A 244 -3.79 8.27 9.54
N GLU A 245 -4.45 8.36 10.68
CA GLU A 245 -4.44 9.56 11.51
C GLU A 245 -3.05 9.75 12.12
N TRP A 246 -2.59 10.99 12.16
CA TRP A 246 -1.34 11.30 12.83
C TRP A 246 -1.51 11.16 14.35
N ASN A 247 -0.76 10.22 14.90
CA ASN A 247 -0.58 10.06 16.33
C ASN A 247 0.93 9.88 16.61
N ALA A 248 1.54 10.84 17.32
CA ALA A 248 2.96 10.79 17.61
C ALA A 248 3.34 9.62 18.52
N ASP A 249 2.40 9.17 19.36
CA ASP A 249 2.58 8.10 20.34
C ASP A 249 2.13 6.72 19.82
N PHE A 250 1.66 6.64 18.57
CA PHE A 250 1.08 5.41 18.02
C PHE A 250 2.05 4.21 18.09
N TYR A 251 3.34 4.42 17.86
CA TYR A 251 4.34 3.35 17.96
C TYR A 251 4.49 2.83 19.39
N GLN A 252 4.36 3.73 20.37
CA GLN A 252 4.34 3.31 21.78
C GLN A 252 3.04 2.55 22.12
N GLU A 253 1.89 3.02 21.63
CA GLU A 253 0.62 2.33 21.79
C GLU A 253 0.65 0.93 21.16
N CYS A 254 1.20 0.81 19.94
CA CYS A 254 1.44 -0.49 19.30
C CYS A 254 2.32 -1.39 20.17
N LYS A 255 3.43 -0.85 20.71
CA LYS A 255 4.36 -1.60 21.54
C LYS A 255 3.74 -2.09 22.85
N ASP A 256 2.83 -1.31 23.42
CA ASP A 256 2.18 -1.62 24.69
C ASP A 256 0.91 -2.47 24.52
N SER A 257 0.47 -2.72 23.27
CA SER A 257 -0.73 -3.49 23.00
C SER A 257 -0.61 -4.95 23.49
N GLU A 258 -1.75 -5.56 23.85
CA GLU A 258 -1.79 -6.97 24.24
C GLU A 258 -1.39 -7.90 23.08
N ASP A 259 -1.60 -7.49 21.83
CA ASP A 259 -1.22 -8.26 20.64
C ASP A 259 0.30 -8.46 20.53
N ILE A 260 1.10 -7.49 20.96
CA ILE A 260 2.57 -7.61 21.02
C ILE A 260 2.99 -8.72 21.99
N LYS A 261 2.25 -8.95 23.06
CA LYS A 261 2.53 -10.06 24.00
C LYS A 261 2.34 -11.43 23.36
N MET A 262 1.57 -11.50 22.26
CA MET A 262 1.37 -12.69 21.42
C MET A 262 2.33 -12.76 20.22
N GLY A 263 3.22 -11.75 20.05
CA GLY A 263 4.26 -11.71 19.03
C GLY A 263 4.30 -10.44 18.20
N SER A 264 3.21 -10.07 17.53
CA SER A 264 3.15 -8.90 16.65
C SER A 264 1.76 -8.30 16.65
N ILE A 265 1.69 -6.96 16.47
CA ILE A 265 0.41 -6.29 16.19
C ILE A 265 0.01 -6.53 14.72
N ARG A 266 -1.26 -6.85 14.49
CA ARG A 266 -1.76 -7.18 13.14
C ARG A 266 -2.41 -5.97 12.48
N ASP A 267 -1.96 -5.68 11.24
CA ASP A 267 -2.48 -4.62 10.38
C ASP A 267 -2.77 -3.31 11.14
N PRO A 268 -1.77 -2.77 11.86
CA PRO A 268 -2.00 -1.60 12.69
C PRO A 268 -2.43 -0.41 11.85
N PHE A 269 -3.46 0.29 12.32
CA PHE A 269 -4.02 1.47 11.68
C PHE A 269 -4.44 2.49 12.72
N SER A 270 -3.87 3.67 12.67
CA SER A 270 -4.26 4.80 13.51
C SER A 270 -5.45 5.53 12.88
N GLY A 271 -6.60 5.51 13.55
CA GLY A 271 -7.82 6.15 13.06
C GLY A 271 -9.06 5.25 13.07
N GLY A 272 -9.02 4.13 13.79
CA GLY A 272 -10.17 3.24 13.99
C GLY A 272 -10.20 2.05 13.03
N LYS A 273 -11.26 1.90 12.24
CA LYS A 273 -11.38 0.82 11.26
C LYS A 273 -11.25 1.35 9.83
N ILE A 274 -10.46 0.68 9.00
CA ILE A 274 -10.26 1.07 7.58
C ILE A 274 -11.61 1.20 6.86
N VAL A 275 -12.54 0.26 7.06
CA VAL A 275 -13.85 0.27 6.39
C VAL A 275 -14.70 1.49 6.77
N ASP A 276 -14.61 1.94 8.01
CA ASP A 276 -15.35 3.11 8.49
C ASP A 276 -14.69 4.40 7.95
N MET A 277 -13.36 4.43 7.92
CA MET A 277 -12.59 5.51 7.31
C MET A 277 -12.93 5.68 5.83
N MET A 278 -12.95 4.58 5.06
CA MET A 278 -13.30 4.62 3.63
C MET A 278 -14.70 5.16 3.36
N LYS A 279 -15.65 4.95 4.28
CA LYS A 279 -17.03 5.47 4.15
C LYS A 279 -17.21 6.90 4.64
N GLY A 280 -16.44 7.32 5.64
CA GLY A 280 -16.62 8.58 6.36
C GLY A 280 -15.52 9.61 6.15
N PHE A 281 -14.61 9.41 5.19
CA PHE A 281 -13.39 10.21 5.05
C PHE A 281 -13.66 11.72 4.86
N SER A 282 -14.79 12.10 4.27
CA SER A 282 -15.16 13.52 4.06
C SER A 282 -15.38 14.32 5.36
N ALA A 283 -15.64 13.63 6.47
CA ALA A 283 -15.83 14.25 7.79
C ALA A 283 -14.53 14.34 8.62
N VAL A 284 -13.43 13.83 8.10
CA VAL A 284 -12.14 13.79 8.81
C VAL A 284 -11.51 15.18 8.84
N THR A 285 -11.08 15.62 10.01
CA THR A 285 -10.43 16.94 10.20
C THR A 285 -9.06 16.84 10.88
N THR A 286 -8.71 15.65 11.39
CA THR A 286 -7.43 15.40 12.07
C THR A 286 -6.28 15.25 11.07
N PRO A 287 -5.04 15.63 11.46
CA PRO A 287 -3.88 15.47 10.59
C PRO A 287 -3.69 14.01 10.11
N ARG A 288 -3.17 13.86 8.91
CA ARG A 288 -2.90 12.57 8.26
C ARG A 288 -1.41 12.36 8.08
N VAL A 289 -1.01 11.09 8.10
CA VAL A 289 0.39 10.69 7.93
C VAL A 289 0.87 10.97 6.51
N LEU A 290 2.10 11.46 6.41
CA LEU A 290 2.89 11.61 5.17
C LEU A 290 4.20 10.84 5.30
N ARG A 291 4.57 10.11 4.26
CA ARG A 291 5.76 9.27 4.22
C ARG A 291 6.65 9.58 3.00
N GLY A 292 7.91 9.10 3.02
CA GLY A 292 8.84 9.09 1.90
C GLY A 292 9.68 10.36 1.73
N GLY A 293 9.22 11.51 2.20
CA GLY A 293 9.86 12.79 1.87
C GLY A 293 9.68 13.17 0.41
N ALA A 294 10.34 14.22 -0.08
CA ALA A 294 10.08 14.77 -1.40
C ALA A 294 11.32 15.28 -2.09
N TRP A 295 11.18 15.71 -3.38
CA TRP A 295 12.24 16.22 -4.24
C TRP A 295 13.04 17.40 -3.63
N ASN A 296 12.43 18.18 -2.75
CA ASN A 296 13.07 19.31 -2.04
C ASN A 296 13.40 19.00 -0.57
N SER A 297 13.24 17.76 -0.14
CA SER A 297 13.54 17.34 1.22
C SER A 297 15.03 17.13 1.44
N HIS A 298 15.50 17.44 2.66
CA HIS A 298 16.82 17.03 3.11
C HIS A 298 16.90 15.50 3.25
N HIS A 299 18.06 14.89 3.00
CA HIS A 299 18.26 13.43 3.05
C HIS A 299 17.73 12.76 4.33
N PHE A 300 17.72 13.46 5.46
CA PHE A 300 17.17 12.97 6.72
C PHE A 300 15.68 12.68 6.64
N ARG A 301 14.92 13.42 5.82
CA ARG A 301 13.46 13.29 5.69
C ARG A 301 13.02 12.24 4.67
N VAL A 302 13.96 11.64 3.94
CA VAL A 302 13.67 10.59 2.95
C VAL A 302 14.07 9.20 3.45
N ARG A 303 14.34 9.06 4.76
CA ARG A 303 14.54 7.76 5.43
C ARG A 303 13.24 6.97 5.44
N VAL A 304 13.34 5.63 5.35
CA VAL A 304 12.15 4.76 5.39
C VAL A 304 11.37 4.88 6.70
N SER A 305 12.02 5.20 7.81
CA SER A 305 11.38 5.38 9.12
C SER A 305 10.81 6.79 9.34
N TYR A 306 11.22 7.79 8.52
CA TYR A 306 10.80 9.18 8.74
C TYR A 306 9.28 9.33 8.64
N ARG A 307 8.70 9.91 9.68
CA ARG A 307 7.27 10.20 9.80
C ARG A 307 7.02 11.70 9.71
N ASN A 308 5.99 12.08 8.98
CA ASN A 308 5.50 13.45 8.90
C ASN A 308 3.97 13.47 8.86
N SER A 309 3.38 14.63 8.99
CA SER A 309 1.93 14.80 8.93
C SER A 309 1.53 16.17 8.41
N SER A 310 0.30 16.26 7.95
CA SER A 310 -0.35 17.53 7.65
C SER A 310 -1.87 17.45 7.80
N LEU A 311 -2.54 18.59 7.83
CA LEU A 311 -4.00 18.64 7.80
C LEU A 311 -4.52 18.03 6.49
N PRO A 312 -5.69 17.37 6.50
CA PRO A 312 -6.22 16.69 5.30
C PRO A 312 -6.55 17.65 4.15
N THR A 313 -6.64 18.95 4.40
CA THR A 313 -6.83 20.00 3.38
C THR A 313 -5.52 20.53 2.79
N PHE A 314 -4.36 20.12 3.34
CA PHE A 314 -3.06 20.61 2.89
C PHE A 314 -2.75 20.14 1.48
N THR A 315 -2.23 21.05 0.64
CA THR A 315 -1.73 20.76 -0.71
C THR A 315 -0.35 21.39 -0.89
N SER A 316 0.51 20.77 -1.68
CA SER A 316 1.86 21.31 -1.94
C SER A 316 2.43 20.71 -3.23
N ASN A 317 3.41 21.41 -3.83
CA ASN A 317 4.16 20.96 -5.01
C ASN A 317 5.06 19.75 -4.76
N ASN A 318 5.07 19.23 -3.55
CA ASN A 318 5.90 18.12 -3.12
C ASN A 318 5.12 17.03 -2.37
N VAL A 319 3.80 17.05 -2.48
CA VAL A 319 2.89 16.06 -1.87
C VAL A 319 2.02 15.42 -2.94
N GLY A 320 2.04 14.10 -2.97
CA GLY A 320 1.26 13.23 -3.84
C GLY A 320 0.78 11.99 -3.08
N PHE A 321 0.57 10.89 -3.78
CA PHE A 321 0.11 9.63 -3.16
C PHE A 321 0.30 8.45 -4.11
N ARG A 322 0.23 7.24 -3.55
CA ARG A 322 0.02 5.97 -4.27
C ARG A 322 -1.11 5.20 -3.62
N CYS A 323 -1.65 4.22 -4.32
CA CYS A 323 -2.75 3.41 -3.81
C CYS A 323 -2.34 1.96 -3.56
N VAL A 324 -3.14 1.32 -2.70
CA VAL A 324 -3.11 -0.11 -2.44
C VAL A 324 -4.48 -0.74 -2.67
N LYS A 325 -4.48 -2.05 -2.86
CA LYS A 325 -5.68 -2.87 -2.95
C LYS A 325 -5.46 -4.16 -2.15
N ASP A 326 -6.44 -4.56 -1.37
CA ASP A 326 -6.35 -5.81 -0.63
C ASP A 326 -6.22 -7.00 -1.60
N ALA A 327 -5.34 -7.94 -1.28
CA ALA A 327 -5.10 -9.09 -2.15
C ALA A 327 -6.25 -10.12 -2.10
N PHE A 328 -6.97 -10.13 -0.98
CA PHE A 328 -8.13 -11.01 -0.76
C PHE A 328 -9.28 -10.16 -0.20
N PRO A 329 -10.51 -10.34 -0.72
CA PRO A 329 -11.67 -9.59 -0.27
C PRO A 329 -12.13 -10.00 1.14
#